data_9986b89d145c96f3ceb182ae073ace2b
#
_entry.id   9986b89d145c96f3ceb182ae073ace2b
#
_cell.length_a   1.000
_cell.length_b   1.000
_cell.length_c   1.000
_cell.angle_alpha   90.00
_cell.angle_beta   90.00
_cell.angle_gamma   90.00
#
_symmetry.space_group_name_H-M   'P 1'
#
loop_
_entity.id
_entity.type
_entity.pdbx_description
1 polymer ?
#
loop_
_entity_poly.entity_id
_entity_poly.type
_entity_poly.pdbx_seq_one_letter_code
_entity_poly.pdbx_strand_id
1 'polypeptide(L)'
;KRLQIKGVDMADITLHVGLGTFNPVEVEDLSKHKMDSEELIIDQQAVDMVNNAKANKKRVCSIGTTSMRALESAVSSSKTLNTYRGWTHKFIFPPHEFSIADSMITNLHLPKSTLLMMVSAFAGHEFVKKAYQEAMKKKYRFYSYGDAMLIL
;
A
#
# COMPACT_ATOMS: atom_id res chain seq x y z
N LYS A 1 17.01 -8.23 9.87
CA LYS A 1 18.34 -8.22 10.52
C LYS A 1 19.37 -7.37 9.77
N ARG A 2 19.63 -7.57 8.43
CA ARG A 2 20.58 -6.74 7.65
C ARG A 2 20.16 -5.27 7.55
N LEU A 3 18.87 -4.99 7.37
CA LEU A 3 18.35 -3.63 7.30
C LEU A 3 18.46 -2.92 8.66
N GLN A 4 18.14 -3.62 9.75
CA GLN A 4 18.29 -3.09 11.11
C GLN A 4 19.74 -2.74 11.44
N ILE A 5 20.70 -3.57 11.02
CA ILE A 5 22.15 -3.27 11.16
C ILE A 5 22.53 -1.99 10.39
N LYS A 6 21.83 -1.69 9.30
CA LYS A 6 22.01 -0.45 8.51
C LYS A 6 21.20 0.74 9.05
N GLY A 7 20.59 0.61 10.21
CA GLY A 7 19.81 1.67 10.84
C GLY A 7 18.42 1.89 10.22
N VAL A 8 17.87 0.87 9.56
CA VAL A 8 16.47 0.92 9.08
C VAL A 8 15.56 0.37 10.17
N ASP A 9 14.66 1.20 10.65
CA ASP A 9 13.63 0.82 11.61
C ASP A 9 12.51 0.06 10.90
N MET A 10 11.85 -0.85 11.61
CA MET A 10 10.76 -1.67 11.11
C MET A 10 9.54 -1.53 12.03
N ALA A 11 8.46 -0.98 11.49
CA ALA A 11 7.18 -0.83 12.18
C ALA A 11 6.20 -1.87 11.66
N ASP A 12 5.65 -2.68 12.55
CA ASP A 12 4.68 -3.69 12.22
C ASP A 12 3.25 -3.15 12.39
N ILE A 13 2.38 -3.51 11.45
CA ILE A 13 0.95 -3.21 11.47
C ILE A 13 0.18 -4.48 11.12
N THR A 14 -1.05 -4.59 11.60
CA THR A 14 -1.89 -5.77 11.34
C THR A 14 -3.14 -5.38 10.55
N LEU A 15 -3.37 -6.06 9.43
CA LEU A 15 -4.61 -6.01 8.68
C LEU A 15 -5.07 -7.45 8.41
N HIS A 16 -6.28 -7.79 8.85
CA HIS A 16 -6.91 -9.10 8.62
C HIS A 16 -7.56 -9.11 7.24
N VAL A 17 -6.80 -9.54 6.23
CA VAL A 17 -7.22 -9.49 4.83
C VAL A 17 -8.24 -10.57 4.51
N GLY A 18 -9.41 -10.16 3.99
CA GLY A 18 -10.45 -11.06 3.48
C GLY A 18 -10.25 -11.44 2.01
N LEU A 19 -10.99 -12.45 1.56
CA LEU A 19 -10.96 -12.89 0.15
C LEU A 19 -11.44 -11.82 -0.82
N GLY A 20 -12.35 -10.95 -0.41
CA GLY A 20 -12.93 -9.89 -1.24
C GLY A 20 -11.92 -8.88 -1.78
N THR A 21 -10.78 -8.69 -1.09
CA THR A 21 -9.69 -7.83 -1.59
C THR A 21 -9.12 -8.29 -2.93
N PHE A 22 -9.25 -9.57 -3.26
CA PHE A 22 -8.76 -10.15 -4.51
C PHE A 22 -9.80 -10.22 -5.62
N ASN A 23 -11.05 -9.84 -5.32
CA ASN A 23 -12.11 -9.79 -6.32
C ASN A 23 -11.82 -8.72 -7.37
N PRO A 24 -12.07 -8.98 -8.67
CA PRO A 24 -11.92 -7.98 -9.71
C PRO A 24 -12.92 -6.84 -9.52
N VAL A 25 -12.50 -5.64 -9.89
CA VAL A 25 -13.38 -4.48 -9.97
C VAL A 25 -14.24 -4.61 -11.25
N GLU A 26 -15.56 -4.74 -11.07
CA GLU A 26 -16.51 -4.97 -12.16
C GLU A 26 -17.30 -3.70 -12.55
N VAL A 27 -17.10 -2.60 -11.81
CA VAL A 27 -17.78 -1.32 -12.05
C VAL A 27 -16.96 -0.44 -12.97
N GLU A 28 -17.63 0.29 -13.88
CA GLU A 28 -16.98 1.30 -14.73
C GLU A 28 -16.62 2.55 -13.93
N ASP A 29 -17.50 2.96 -13.03
CA ASP A 29 -17.28 4.08 -12.11
C ASP A 29 -16.66 3.55 -10.81
N LEU A 30 -15.36 3.76 -10.64
CA LEU A 30 -14.62 3.27 -9.48
C LEU A 30 -15.16 3.77 -8.13
N SER A 31 -15.81 4.93 -8.11
CA SER A 31 -16.43 5.46 -6.88
C SER A 31 -17.58 4.61 -6.35
N LYS A 32 -18.15 3.76 -7.18
CA LYS A 32 -19.23 2.82 -6.85
C LYS A 32 -18.75 1.46 -6.38
N HIS A 33 -17.47 1.19 -6.48
CA HIS A 33 -16.90 -0.06 -5.97
C HIS A 33 -16.92 -0.08 -4.45
N LYS A 34 -17.43 -1.17 -3.88
CA LYS A 34 -17.46 -1.37 -2.43
C LYS A 34 -16.37 -2.37 -2.05
N MET A 35 -15.42 -1.90 -1.25
CA MET A 35 -14.43 -2.78 -0.61
C MET A 35 -15.08 -3.51 0.57
N ASP A 36 -14.74 -4.78 0.73
CA ASP A 36 -15.06 -5.50 1.96
C ASP A 36 -14.31 -4.85 3.14
N SER A 37 -14.99 -4.87 4.29
CA SER A 37 -14.40 -4.38 5.53
C SER A 37 -13.37 -5.37 6.05
N GLU A 38 -12.23 -4.85 6.49
CA GLU A 38 -11.14 -5.64 7.09
C GLU A 38 -10.69 -5.02 8.40
N GLU A 39 -10.43 -5.85 9.40
CA GLU A 39 -9.97 -5.36 10.70
C GLU A 39 -8.52 -4.89 10.61
N LEU A 40 -8.28 -3.66 11.05
CA LEU A 40 -6.99 -2.98 11.07
C LEU A 40 -6.57 -2.66 12.49
N ILE A 41 -5.31 -2.94 12.81
CA ILE A 41 -4.69 -2.59 14.09
C ILE A 41 -3.35 -1.91 13.81
N ILE A 42 -3.20 -0.69 14.30
CA ILE A 42 -1.95 0.08 14.33
C ILE A 42 -1.74 0.52 15.77
N ASP A 43 -0.69 0.05 16.39
CA ASP A 43 -0.35 0.38 17.77
C ASP A 43 0.45 1.69 17.88
N GLN A 44 0.63 2.17 19.12
CA GLN A 44 1.35 3.41 19.40
C GLN A 44 2.82 3.32 18.99
N GLN A 45 3.44 2.16 19.10
CA GLN A 45 4.85 1.97 18.73
C GLN A 45 5.06 2.21 17.23
N ALA A 46 4.20 1.64 16.38
CA ALA A 46 4.25 1.87 14.94
C ALA A 46 3.98 3.33 14.58
N VAL A 47 3.03 3.97 15.26
CA VAL A 47 2.71 5.40 15.09
C VAL A 47 3.92 6.28 15.40
N ASP A 48 4.56 6.05 16.55
CA ASP A 48 5.70 6.84 16.99
C ASP A 48 6.89 6.70 16.03
N MET A 49 7.18 5.47 15.58
CA MET A 49 8.27 5.21 14.63
C MET A 49 8.03 5.91 13.28
N VAL A 50 6.83 5.79 12.73
CA VAL A 50 6.49 6.38 11.42
C VAL A 50 6.47 7.91 11.51
N ASN A 51 5.81 8.48 12.51
CA ASN A 51 5.72 9.93 12.67
C ASN A 51 7.09 10.55 12.97
N ASN A 52 7.93 9.89 13.78
CA ASN A 52 9.31 10.33 14.02
C ASN A 52 10.15 10.29 12.73
N ALA A 53 10.02 9.27 11.92
CA ALA A 53 10.71 9.22 10.61
C ALA A 53 10.31 10.42 9.74
N LYS A 54 9.00 10.71 9.63
CA LYS A 54 8.51 11.86 8.85
C LYS A 54 8.95 13.20 9.42
N ALA A 55 8.89 13.39 10.73
CA ALA A 55 9.35 14.62 11.40
C ALA A 55 10.83 14.90 11.14
N ASN A 56 11.65 13.84 11.03
CA ASN A 56 13.08 13.90 10.71
C ASN A 56 13.38 13.85 9.20
N LYS A 57 12.37 14.05 8.34
CA LYS A 57 12.50 14.02 6.86
C LYS A 57 13.13 12.73 6.33
N LYS A 58 12.95 11.63 7.05
CA LYS A 58 13.32 10.29 6.58
C LYS A 58 12.18 9.69 5.77
N ARG A 59 12.51 8.75 4.89
CA ARG A 59 11.53 8.08 4.05
C ARG A 59 10.83 6.93 4.77
N VAL A 60 9.54 6.81 4.55
CA VAL A 60 8.70 5.69 4.97
C VAL A 60 8.45 4.81 3.75
N CYS A 61 8.85 3.55 3.83
CA CYS A 61 8.63 2.55 2.78
C CYS A 61 7.53 1.58 3.21
N SER A 62 6.42 1.58 2.50
CA SER A 62 5.36 0.60 2.69
C SER A 62 5.73 -0.74 2.06
N ILE A 63 5.68 -1.81 2.84
CA ILE A 63 5.91 -3.18 2.35
C ILE A 63 4.55 -3.86 2.14
N GLY A 64 4.15 -3.95 0.88
CA GLY A 64 2.88 -4.49 0.43
C GLY A 64 1.75 -3.46 0.34
N THR A 65 0.78 -3.75 -0.53
CA THR A 65 -0.46 -2.97 -0.70
C THR A 65 -1.30 -2.96 0.58
N THR A 66 -1.27 -4.05 1.35
CA THR A 66 -1.93 -4.17 2.65
C THR A 66 -1.44 -3.10 3.62
N SER A 67 -0.13 -2.93 3.76
CA SER A 67 0.47 -1.90 4.62
C SER A 67 0.13 -0.49 4.12
N MET A 68 0.16 -0.26 2.81
CA MET A 68 -0.20 1.03 2.23
C MET A 68 -1.66 1.40 2.56
N ARG A 69 -2.59 0.46 2.38
CA ARG A 69 -4.00 0.69 2.70
C ARG A 69 -4.20 0.96 4.19
N ALA A 70 -3.50 0.23 5.04
CA ALA A 70 -3.55 0.40 6.48
C ALA A 70 -3.06 1.80 6.89
N LEU A 71 -1.90 2.24 6.41
CA LEU A 71 -1.36 3.56 6.68
C LEU A 71 -2.34 4.66 6.27
N GLU A 72 -2.84 4.60 5.04
CA GLU A 72 -3.77 5.62 4.51
C GLU A 72 -5.18 5.57 5.15
N SER A 73 -5.54 4.45 5.82
CA SER A 73 -6.79 4.37 6.59
C SER A 73 -6.72 5.09 7.93
N ALA A 74 -5.52 5.26 8.49
CA ALA A 74 -5.30 5.81 9.82
C ALA A 74 -4.66 7.22 9.81
N VAL A 75 -4.66 7.87 8.64
CA VAL A 75 -4.13 9.24 8.49
C VAL A 75 -5.06 10.25 9.13
N SER A 76 -4.49 11.16 9.93
CA SER A 76 -5.18 12.32 10.49
C SER A 76 -5.33 13.46 9.47
N SER A 77 -6.15 14.46 9.80
CA SER A 77 -6.26 15.69 9.01
C SER A 77 -4.94 16.48 8.92
N SER A 78 -4.04 16.29 9.88
CA SER A 78 -2.69 16.88 9.87
C SER A 78 -1.64 16.05 9.12
N LYS A 79 -2.06 15.04 8.36
CA LYS A 79 -1.19 14.13 7.59
C LYS A 79 -0.18 13.35 8.45
N THR A 80 -0.55 13.06 9.69
CA THR A 80 0.19 12.18 10.60
C THR A 80 -0.53 10.85 10.76
N LEU A 81 0.20 9.79 11.09
CA LEU A 81 -0.37 8.50 11.41
C LEU A 81 -0.94 8.52 12.82
N ASN A 82 -2.12 7.94 13.01
CA ASN A 82 -2.76 7.74 14.32
C ASN A 82 -2.81 6.25 14.67
N THR A 83 -2.92 5.95 15.96
CA THR A 83 -3.33 4.61 16.40
C THR A 83 -4.70 4.28 15.82
N TYR A 84 -4.88 3.03 15.46
CA TYR A 84 -6.14 2.56 14.90
C TYR A 84 -6.47 1.16 15.41
N ARG A 85 -7.71 0.95 15.79
CA ARG A 85 -8.26 -0.38 16.05
C ARG A 85 -9.72 -0.38 15.60
N GLY A 86 -9.99 -1.07 14.51
CA GLY A 86 -11.34 -1.09 13.92
C GLY A 86 -11.35 -1.60 12.50
N TRP A 87 -12.44 -1.37 11.81
CA TRP A 87 -12.66 -1.85 10.45
C TRP A 87 -12.39 -0.78 9.41
N THR A 88 -11.71 -1.13 8.32
CA THR A 88 -11.51 -0.25 7.17
C THR A 88 -12.10 -0.88 5.91
N HIS A 89 -12.81 -0.07 5.14
CA HIS A 89 -13.28 -0.38 3.79
C HIS A 89 -12.67 0.56 2.76
N LYS A 90 -11.52 1.16 3.09
CA LYS A 90 -10.89 2.16 2.24
C LYS A 90 -10.48 1.55 0.90
N PHE A 91 -11.03 2.10 -0.18
CA PHE A 91 -10.63 1.82 -1.55
C PHE A 91 -9.76 2.97 -2.06
N ILE A 92 -8.54 2.64 -2.51
CA ILE A 92 -7.58 3.61 -3.02
C ILE A 92 -7.44 3.43 -4.52
N PHE A 93 -7.77 4.47 -5.28
CA PHE A 93 -7.68 4.52 -6.73
C PHE A 93 -7.35 5.95 -7.20
N PRO A 94 -6.89 6.17 -8.44
CA PRO A 94 -6.59 7.52 -8.93
C PRO A 94 -7.86 8.40 -9.06
N PRO A 95 -7.76 9.72 -8.71
CA PRO A 95 -6.63 10.36 -8.05
C PRO A 95 -6.67 10.15 -6.53
N HIS A 96 -5.53 9.81 -5.92
CA HIS A 96 -5.38 9.75 -4.46
C HIS A 96 -4.03 10.33 -4.07
N GLU A 97 -4.03 11.23 -3.09
CA GLU A 97 -2.80 11.79 -2.51
C GLU A 97 -2.38 10.97 -1.29
N PHE A 98 -1.23 10.35 -1.38
CA PHE A 98 -0.67 9.59 -0.26
C PHE A 98 -0.02 10.52 0.76
N SER A 99 -0.23 10.23 2.04
CA SER A 99 0.19 11.12 3.13
C SER A 99 1.37 10.58 3.93
N ILE A 100 1.51 9.27 4.03
CA ILE A 100 2.47 8.64 4.94
C ILE A 100 3.66 8.05 4.18
N ALA A 101 3.43 7.13 3.27
CA ALA A 101 4.51 6.42 2.59
C ALA A 101 5.10 7.22 1.42
N ASP A 102 6.43 7.23 1.33
CA ASP A 102 7.20 7.90 0.27
C ASP A 102 7.69 6.90 -0.78
N SER A 103 7.61 5.62 -0.47
CA SER A 103 7.99 4.52 -1.37
C SER A 103 7.21 3.25 -1.03
N MET A 104 7.18 2.32 -1.97
CA MET A 104 6.40 1.09 -1.85
C MET A 104 7.15 -0.10 -2.43
N ILE A 105 7.14 -1.23 -1.73
CA ILE A 105 7.50 -2.53 -2.29
C ILE A 105 6.22 -3.35 -2.42
N THR A 106 5.98 -3.89 -3.61
CA THR A 106 4.78 -4.69 -3.86
C THR A 106 5.01 -5.73 -4.95
N ASN A 107 4.22 -6.80 -4.95
CA ASN A 107 4.20 -7.77 -6.05
C ASN A 107 3.57 -7.17 -7.32
N LEU A 108 3.65 -7.92 -8.42
CA LEU A 108 2.94 -7.62 -9.66
C LEU A 108 1.51 -8.19 -9.57
N HIS A 109 0.52 -7.30 -9.60
CA HIS A 109 -0.89 -7.64 -9.36
C HIS A 109 -1.67 -7.91 -10.65
N LEU A 110 -2.86 -8.51 -10.50
CA LEU A 110 -3.79 -8.79 -11.60
C LEU A 110 -4.38 -7.52 -12.22
N PRO A 111 -4.65 -7.53 -13.54
CA PRO A 111 -5.51 -6.54 -14.15
C PRO A 111 -6.87 -6.46 -13.46
N LYS A 112 -7.44 -5.27 -13.41
CA LYS A 112 -8.74 -4.96 -12.75
C LYS A 112 -8.78 -5.22 -11.25
N SER A 113 -7.66 -5.52 -10.59
CA SER A 113 -7.63 -5.68 -9.13
C SER A 113 -7.59 -4.33 -8.42
N THR A 114 -8.21 -4.25 -7.22
CA THR A 114 -8.10 -3.09 -6.32
C THR A 114 -6.65 -2.77 -5.97
N LEU A 115 -5.79 -3.79 -5.94
CA LEU A 115 -4.36 -3.67 -5.65
C LEU A 115 -3.61 -2.94 -6.78
N LEU A 116 -3.91 -3.27 -8.06
CA LEU A 116 -3.33 -2.56 -9.20
C LEU A 116 -3.84 -1.12 -9.28
N MET A 117 -5.08 -0.85 -8.89
CA MET A 117 -5.63 0.50 -8.80
C MET A 117 -4.83 1.35 -7.80
N MET A 118 -4.53 0.80 -6.62
CA MET A 118 -3.71 1.48 -5.60
C MET A 118 -2.30 1.75 -6.10
N VAL A 119 -1.64 0.78 -6.72
CA VAL A 119 -0.30 0.96 -7.31
C VAL A 119 -0.32 2.03 -8.39
N SER A 120 -1.37 2.06 -9.23
CA SER A 120 -1.55 3.09 -10.25
C SER A 120 -1.82 4.48 -9.66
N ALA A 121 -2.52 4.55 -8.52
CA ALA A 121 -2.70 5.79 -7.79
C ALA A 121 -1.38 6.31 -7.21
N PHE A 122 -0.50 5.41 -6.75
CA PHE A 122 0.78 5.79 -6.14
C PHE A 122 1.83 6.21 -7.16
N ALA A 123 2.01 5.44 -8.23
CA ALA A 123 3.10 5.65 -9.19
C ALA A 123 2.67 6.32 -10.51
N GLY A 124 1.36 6.49 -10.72
CA GLY A 124 0.81 6.95 -11.99
C GLY A 124 0.54 5.80 -12.97
N HIS A 125 -0.65 5.81 -13.57
CA HIS A 125 -1.14 4.72 -14.41
C HIS A 125 -0.21 4.38 -15.59
N GLU A 126 0.22 5.38 -16.34
CA GLU A 126 1.07 5.17 -17.53
C GLU A 126 2.46 4.62 -17.18
N PHE A 127 3.01 5.04 -16.05
CA PHE A 127 4.29 4.51 -15.57
C PHE A 127 4.17 3.05 -15.15
N VAL A 128 3.13 2.71 -14.38
CA VAL A 128 2.85 1.32 -13.97
C VAL A 128 2.64 0.44 -15.20
N LYS A 129 1.86 0.89 -16.18
CA LYS A 129 1.63 0.16 -17.43
C LYS A 129 2.94 -0.17 -18.18
N LYS A 130 3.86 0.79 -18.29
CA LYS A 130 5.19 0.57 -18.89
C LYS A 130 6.01 -0.44 -18.08
N ALA A 131 6.02 -0.33 -16.75
CA ALA A 131 6.72 -1.27 -15.88
C ALA A 131 6.20 -2.70 -16.03
N TYR A 132 4.87 -2.88 -16.14
CA TYR A 132 4.24 -4.18 -16.35
C TYR A 132 4.55 -4.76 -17.73
N GLN A 133 4.59 -3.93 -18.77
CA GLN A 133 5.02 -4.37 -20.12
C GLN A 133 6.46 -4.90 -20.12
N GLU A 134 7.38 -4.21 -19.43
CA GLU A 134 8.75 -4.68 -19.26
C GLU A 134 8.85 -5.94 -18.40
N ALA A 135 8.06 -6.04 -17.34
CA ALA A 135 8.00 -7.24 -16.52
C ALA A 135 7.54 -8.47 -17.31
N MET A 136 6.49 -8.33 -18.12
CA MET A 136 6.02 -9.41 -19.03
C MET A 136 7.08 -9.79 -20.05
N LYS A 137 7.73 -8.82 -20.68
CA LYS A 137 8.80 -9.03 -21.68
C LYS A 137 9.97 -9.81 -21.08
N LYS A 138 10.31 -9.50 -19.84
CA LYS A 138 11.40 -10.15 -19.09
C LYS A 138 10.97 -11.40 -18.33
N LYS A 139 9.71 -11.83 -18.49
CA LYS A 139 9.14 -13.02 -17.88
C LYS A 139 9.20 -13.01 -16.34
N TYR A 140 8.98 -11.84 -15.72
CA TYR A 140 8.79 -11.77 -14.27
C TYR A 140 7.54 -12.54 -13.86
N ARG A 141 7.59 -13.13 -12.66
CA ARG A 141 6.47 -13.88 -12.10
C ARG A 141 5.51 -12.91 -11.41
N PHE A 142 4.24 -13.16 -11.60
CA PHE A 142 3.16 -12.37 -11.05
C PHE A 142 2.58 -13.02 -9.79
N TYR A 143 1.75 -12.28 -9.07
CA TYR A 143 1.00 -12.66 -7.87
C TYR A 143 1.86 -12.81 -6.60
N SER A 144 1.24 -13.39 -5.56
CA SER A 144 1.75 -13.41 -4.19
C SER A 144 3.10 -14.12 -4.00
N TYR A 145 3.40 -15.10 -4.85
CA TYR A 145 4.68 -15.83 -4.83
C TYR A 145 5.61 -15.43 -5.98
N GLY A 146 5.26 -14.36 -6.67
CA GLY A 146 6.01 -13.84 -7.78
C GLY A 146 7.11 -12.86 -7.38
N ASP A 147 7.56 -12.14 -8.40
CA ASP A 147 8.57 -11.10 -8.22
C ASP A 147 7.92 -9.82 -7.65
N ALA A 148 8.72 -8.90 -7.18
CA ALA A 148 8.28 -7.65 -6.60
C ALA A 148 8.95 -6.46 -7.28
N MET A 149 8.33 -5.30 -7.18
CA MET A 149 8.87 -4.02 -7.62
C MET A 149 9.02 -3.07 -6.44
N LEU A 150 10.06 -2.25 -6.48
CA LEU A 150 10.25 -1.10 -5.61
C LEU A 150 9.85 0.15 -6.39
N ILE A 151 8.96 0.93 -5.82
CA ILE A 151 8.48 2.22 -6.35
C ILE A 151 9.01 3.32 -5.42
N LEU A 152 9.72 4.29 -5.98
CA LEU A 152 10.38 5.39 -5.27
C LEU A 152 9.71 6.73 -5.57
#